data_c2cd3bad62f9c0816cebbab633b411ac
#
_entry.id   c2cd3bad62f9c0816cebbab633b411ac
#
_cell.length_a   1.000
_cell.length_b   1.000
_cell.length_c   1.000
_cell.angle_alpha   90.00
_cell.angle_beta   90.00
_cell.angle_gamma   90.00
#
_symmetry.space_group_name_H-M   'P 1'
#
loop_
_entity.id
_entity.type
_entity.pdbx_description
1 polymer ?
#
loop_
_entity_poly.entity_id
_entity_poly.type
_entity_poly.pdbx_seq_one_letter_code
_entity_poly.pdbx_strand_id
1 'polypeptide(L)'
;MINLIKNINYRDLIGYYYYISDYIPYAIIDNVIKMPNNYYRIYLKDIKNTKYLNYVDLTYEELLSLNNKLLIRKERSEILKERNIKKIVHFTKVENLESIFENGILSVNRLNDSSIAYSPSDLFRLDDKLNMISTSISFPNYKMFYSKRMENPDIDWAVITIDPKLIIHKLDSEFYKTNAASGIYSFDYSPTSNNFLLDMFYDEGRDPNIPKSYPTDPQAEILINNKMPNTYFNSVETRKNISKVKSLTRTAGIDYNPNSHLFSYRSDYKRW
;
A
#
# COMPACT_ATOMS: atom_id res chain seq x y z
N MET A 1 11.91 -33.64 6.42
CA MET A 1 10.59 -33.06 6.79
C MET A 1 9.69 -33.18 5.57
N ILE A 2 8.77 -34.13 5.57
CA ILE A 2 7.84 -34.37 4.46
C ILE A 2 6.77 -33.30 4.58
N ASN A 3 6.78 -32.34 3.65
CA ASN A 3 5.72 -31.36 3.51
C ASN A 3 4.38 -32.07 3.31
N LEU A 4 3.49 -31.93 4.28
CA LEU A 4 2.07 -32.15 4.10
C LEU A 4 1.58 -31.18 3.02
N ILE A 5 1.61 -31.62 1.76
CA ILE A 5 0.90 -30.96 0.67
C ILE A 5 -0.58 -31.09 1.03
N LYS A 6 -1.14 -30.06 1.66
CA LYS A 6 -2.57 -29.95 1.86
C LYS A 6 -3.21 -29.98 0.48
N ASN A 7 -3.97 -31.03 0.19
CA ASN A 7 -4.80 -31.07 -1.00
C ASN A 7 -5.69 -29.83 -1.02
N ILE A 8 -5.50 -28.96 -2.01
CA ILE A 8 -6.35 -27.79 -2.17
C ILE A 8 -7.73 -28.28 -2.60
N ASN A 9 -8.73 -27.93 -1.85
CA ASN A 9 -10.08 -27.98 -2.36
C ASN A 9 -10.28 -26.77 -3.28
N TYR A 10 -10.03 -26.92 -4.59
CA TYR A 10 -10.11 -25.86 -5.57
C TYR A 10 -11.49 -25.17 -5.65
N ARG A 11 -12.55 -25.81 -5.10
CA ARG A 11 -13.87 -25.20 -4.98
C ARG A 11 -13.90 -24.07 -3.95
N ASP A 12 -12.98 -24.08 -2.99
CA ASP A 12 -12.87 -23.02 -1.99
C ASP A 12 -12.37 -21.68 -2.59
N LEU A 13 -11.89 -21.70 -3.84
CA LEU A 13 -11.48 -20.51 -4.59
C LEU A 13 -12.67 -19.73 -5.18
N ILE A 14 -13.86 -20.34 -5.25
CA ILE A 14 -15.06 -19.71 -5.81
C ILE A 14 -15.45 -18.52 -4.94
N GLY A 15 -15.74 -17.39 -5.61
CA GLY A 15 -16.10 -16.13 -4.94
C GLY A 15 -14.91 -15.21 -4.65
N TYR A 16 -13.67 -15.68 -4.82
CA TYR A 16 -12.50 -14.81 -4.67
C TYR A 16 -12.25 -13.95 -5.91
N TYR A 17 -11.58 -12.81 -5.70
CA TYR A 17 -11.20 -11.92 -6.77
C TYR A 17 -9.92 -12.39 -7.45
N TYR A 18 -9.98 -12.52 -8.77
CA TYR A 18 -8.82 -12.81 -9.62
C TYR A 18 -8.31 -11.52 -10.27
N TYR A 19 -7.03 -11.23 -10.12
CA TYR A 19 -6.40 -10.08 -10.76
C TYR A 19 -6.04 -10.43 -12.21
N ILE A 20 -6.58 -9.68 -13.17
CA ILE A 20 -6.36 -9.92 -14.59
C ILE A 20 -5.25 -9.01 -15.15
N SER A 21 -5.37 -7.69 -14.91
CA SER A 21 -4.41 -6.68 -15.37
C SER A 21 -4.65 -5.34 -14.71
N ASP A 22 -3.76 -4.37 -14.93
CA ASP A 22 -3.90 -3.00 -14.45
C ASP A 22 -5.14 -2.27 -15.01
N TYR A 23 -5.65 -2.71 -16.18
CA TYR A 23 -6.84 -2.14 -16.83
C TYR A 23 -8.16 -2.79 -16.39
N ILE A 24 -8.12 -4.07 -16.03
CA ILE A 24 -9.27 -4.83 -15.51
C ILE A 24 -8.79 -5.48 -14.21
N PRO A 25 -8.81 -4.72 -13.09
CA PRO A 25 -8.09 -5.15 -11.91
C PRO A 25 -8.65 -6.41 -11.25
N TYR A 26 -9.96 -6.69 -11.41
CA TYR A 26 -10.57 -7.83 -10.72
C TYR A 26 -11.70 -8.46 -11.49
N ALA A 27 -11.69 -9.79 -11.53
CA ALA A 27 -12.84 -10.63 -11.82
C ALA A 27 -13.14 -11.50 -10.60
N ILE A 28 -14.35 -11.99 -10.49
CA ILE A 28 -14.73 -12.98 -9.46
C ILE A 28 -14.50 -14.37 -10.05
N ILE A 29 -13.87 -15.25 -9.30
CA ILE A 29 -13.80 -16.68 -9.63
C ILE A 29 -15.20 -17.25 -9.45
N ASP A 30 -15.85 -17.62 -10.54
CA ASP A 30 -17.21 -18.15 -10.54
C ASP A 30 -17.22 -19.68 -10.42
N ASN A 31 -16.31 -20.34 -11.11
CA ASN A 31 -16.20 -21.79 -11.07
C ASN A 31 -14.77 -22.26 -11.32
N VAL A 32 -14.41 -23.42 -10.82
CA VAL A 32 -13.13 -24.09 -11.05
C VAL A 32 -13.40 -25.54 -11.43
N ILE A 33 -12.94 -25.95 -12.60
CA ILE A 33 -13.14 -27.31 -13.12
C ILE A 33 -11.78 -27.96 -13.37
N LYS A 34 -11.59 -29.18 -12.85
CA LYS A 34 -10.41 -29.99 -13.19
C LYS A 34 -10.59 -30.54 -14.61
N MET A 35 -9.65 -30.23 -15.47
CA MET A 35 -9.60 -30.67 -16.85
C MET A 35 -8.75 -31.94 -17.00
N PRO A 36 -8.87 -32.69 -18.12
CA PRO A 36 -7.88 -33.70 -18.48
C PRO A 36 -6.47 -33.10 -18.49
N ASN A 37 -5.44 -33.91 -18.31
CA ASN A 37 -4.03 -33.49 -18.29
C ASN A 37 -3.60 -32.61 -17.09
N ASN A 38 -4.31 -32.70 -15.96
CA ASN A 38 -3.98 -31.96 -14.72
C ASN A 38 -4.01 -30.43 -14.82
N TYR A 39 -4.77 -29.89 -15.75
CA TYR A 39 -5.10 -28.45 -15.80
C TYR A 39 -6.37 -28.18 -15.01
N TYR A 40 -6.50 -26.93 -14.56
CA TYR A 40 -7.67 -26.41 -13.86
C TYR A 40 -8.18 -25.19 -14.60
N ARG A 41 -9.43 -25.25 -15.06
CA ARG A 41 -10.09 -24.15 -15.74
C ARG A 41 -10.83 -23.29 -14.74
N ILE A 42 -10.44 -22.03 -14.65
CA ILE A 42 -11.05 -21.04 -13.78
C ILE A 42 -11.94 -20.13 -14.61
N TYR A 43 -13.22 -20.13 -14.36
CA TYR A 43 -14.19 -19.26 -15.01
C TYR A 43 -14.29 -17.95 -14.22
N LEU A 44 -14.24 -16.82 -14.93
CA LEU A 44 -14.21 -15.48 -14.37
C LEU A 44 -15.47 -14.71 -14.74
N LYS A 45 -16.06 -14.01 -13.78
CA LYS A 45 -17.19 -13.08 -13.97
C LYS A 45 -16.76 -11.64 -13.73
N ASP A 46 -17.37 -10.71 -14.47
CA ASP A 46 -17.27 -9.29 -14.17
C ASP A 46 -18.00 -8.96 -12.87
N ILE A 47 -17.36 -8.14 -12.03
CA ILE A 47 -17.90 -7.71 -10.74
C ILE A 47 -19.16 -6.85 -10.89
N LYS A 48 -19.27 -6.10 -11.99
CA LYS A 48 -20.34 -5.12 -12.19
C LYS A 48 -21.54 -5.66 -12.95
N ASN A 49 -21.37 -6.62 -13.83
CA ASN A 49 -22.37 -6.99 -14.82
C ASN A 49 -22.83 -8.45 -14.81
N THR A 50 -22.32 -9.29 -13.91
CA THR A 50 -22.62 -10.73 -13.87
C THR A 50 -22.34 -11.49 -15.19
N LYS A 51 -21.65 -10.87 -16.13
CA LYS A 51 -21.27 -11.50 -17.40
C LYS A 51 -19.99 -12.30 -17.22
N TYR A 52 -19.94 -13.46 -17.85
CA TYR A 52 -18.69 -14.21 -17.99
C TYR A 52 -17.73 -13.40 -18.85
N LEU A 53 -16.53 -13.16 -18.31
CA LEU A 53 -15.48 -12.44 -19.02
C LEU A 53 -14.68 -13.39 -19.90
N ASN A 54 -14.19 -14.46 -19.28
CA ASN A 54 -13.37 -15.48 -19.92
C ASN A 54 -13.07 -16.61 -18.93
N TYR A 55 -12.21 -17.54 -19.34
CA TYR A 55 -11.61 -18.54 -18.46
C TYR A 55 -10.08 -18.46 -18.58
N VAL A 56 -9.42 -18.97 -17.54
CA VAL A 56 -7.96 -19.14 -17.50
C VAL A 56 -7.68 -20.60 -17.16
N ASP A 57 -6.81 -21.23 -17.91
CA ASP A 57 -6.35 -22.58 -17.65
C ASP A 57 -5.03 -22.52 -16.88
N LEU A 58 -4.99 -23.13 -15.69
CA LEU A 58 -3.83 -23.16 -14.80
C LEU A 58 -3.35 -24.59 -14.59
N THR A 59 -2.05 -24.77 -14.48
CA THR A 59 -1.46 -25.98 -13.93
C THR A 59 -1.78 -26.10 -12.44
N TYR A 60 -1.52 -27.27 -11.84
CA TYR A 60 -1.70 -27.45 -10.39
C TYR A 60 -0.79 -26.54 -9.58
N GLU A 61 0.44 -26.30 -10.02
CA GLU A 61 1.40 -25.39 -9.35
C GLU A 61 0.94 -23.94 -9.38
N GLU A 62 0.42 -23.48 -10.54
CA GLU A 62 -0.15 -22.13 -10.67
C GLU A 62 -1.41 -21.97 -9.84
N LEU A 63 -2.27 -23.00 -9.75
CA LEU A 63 -3.45 -23.03 -8.89
C LEU A 63 -3.04 -22.96 -7.41
N LEU A 64 -2.00 -23.69 -7.00
CA LEU A 64 -1.46 -23.66 -5.64
C LEU A 64 -0.92 -22.25 -5.30
N SER A 65 -0.17 -21.66 -6.23
CA SER A 65 0.32 -20.29 -6.08
C SER A 65 -0.81 -19.27 -5.95
N LEU A 66 -1.87 -19.40 -6.76
CA LEU A 66 -3.06 -18.55 -6.68
C LEU A 66 -3.74 -18.69 -5.31
N ASN A 67 -3.97 -19.93 -4.85
CA ASN A 67 -4.57 -20.19 -3.54
C ASN A 67 -3.77 -19.55 -2.40
N ASN A 68 -2.45 -19.68 -2.40
CA ASN A 68 -1.59 -19.06 -1.39
C ASN A 68 -1.70 -17.53 -1.41
N LYS A 69 -1.72 -16.91 -2.60
CA LYS A 69 -1.92 -15.46 -2.73
C LYS A 69 -3.28 -15.00 -2.19
N LEU A 70 -4.34 -15.79 -2.42
CA LEU A 70 -5.68 -15.47 -1.93
C LEU A 70 -5.77 -15.59 -0.41
N LEU A 71 -5.12 -16.59 0.19
CA LEU A 71 -5.04 -16.72 1.65
C LEU A 71 -4.30 -15.53 2.28
N ILE A 72 -3.15 -15.14 1.73
CA ILE A 72 -2.41 -13.96 2.20
C ILE A 72 -3.28 -12.70 2.12
N ARG A 73 -4.02 -12.50 1.03
CA ARG A 73 -4.92 -11.35 0.86
C ARG A 73 -6.06 -11.35 1.89
N LYS A 74 -6.65 -12.51 2.14
CA LYS A 74 -7.72 -12.67 3.14
C LYS A 74 -7.21 -12.29 4.53
N GLU A 75 -6.12 -12.88 4.99
CA GLU A 75 -5.50 -12.59 6.29
C GLU A 75 -5.14 -11.10 6.40
N ARG A 76 -4.55 -10.50 5.36
CA ARG A 76 -4.19 -9.08 5.34
C ARG A 76 -5.44 -8.19 5.46
N SER A 77 -6.53 -8.56 4.79
CA SER A 77 -7.83 -7.87 4.91
C SER A 77 -8.40 -7.94 6.32
N GLU A 78 -8.27 -9.09 6.98
CA GLU A 78 -8.71 -9.28 8.36
C GLU A 78 -7.89 -8.39 9.32
N ILE A 79 -6.57 -8.33 9.17
CA ILE A 79 -5.68 -7.44 9.94
C ILE A 79 -6.11 -5.97 9.78
N LEU A 80 -6.34 -5.51 8.55
CA LEU A 80 -6.79 -4.14 8.29
C LEU A 80 -8.11 -3.83 9.01
N LYS A 81 -9.05 -4.77 9.00
CA LYS A 81 -10.35 -4.64 9.67
C LYS A 81 -10.20 -4.63 11.19
N GLU A 82 -9.49 -5.57 11.77
CA GLU A 82 -9.28 -5.70 13.23
C GLU A 82 -8.56 -4.49 13.80
N ARG A 83 -7.54 -4.00 13.12
CA ARG A 83 -6.80 -2.80 13.50
C ARG A 83 -7.52 -1.50 13.15
N ASN A 84 -8.66 -1.57 12.43
CA ASN A 84 -9.40 -0.40 11.93
C ASN A 84 -8.54 0.55 11.09
N ILE A 85 -7.67 -0.02 10.23
CA ILE A 85 -6.82 0.76 9.33
C ILE A 85 -7.68 1.26 8.17
N LYS A 86 -7.84 2.59 8.07
CA LYS A 86 -8.68 3.24 7.06
C LYS A 86 -7.89 3.93 5.97
N LYS A 87 -6.60 4.15 6.17
CA LYS A 87 -5.73 4.84 5.22
C LYS A 87 -4.27 4.45 5.41
N ILE A 88 -3.56 4.48 4.30
CA ILE A 88 -2.10 4.60 4.22
C ILE A 88 -1.82 6.05 3.82
N VAL A 89 -0.70 6.59 4.19
CA VAL A 89 -0.35 7.99 3.91
C VAL A 89 1.03 8.12 3.29
N HIS A 90 1.13 9.04 2.33
CA HIS A 90 2.39 9.43 1.71
C HIS A 90 2.49 10.95 1.72
N PHE A 91 3.59 11.52 2.23
CA PHE A 91 3.80 12.96 2.18
C PHE A 91 4.71 13.36 1.01
N THR A 92 4.41 14.48 0.40
CA THR A 92 5.13 15.01 -0.77
C THR A 92 5.04 16.54 -0.81
N LYS A 93 5.86 17.16 -1.65
CA LYS A 93 5.73 18.59 -1.95
C LYS A 93 4.50 18.83 -2.83
N VAL A 94 3.82 19.96 -2.62
CA VAL A 94 2.61 20.32 -3.40
C VAL A 94 2.92 20.43 -4.90
N GLU A 95 4.12 20.82 -5.27
CA GLU A 95 4.54 20.94 -6.68
C GLU A 95 4.51 19.60 -7.44
N ASN A 96 4.62 18.46 -6.76
CA ASN A 96 4.57 17.14 -7.38
C ASN A 96 3.14 16.63 -7.66
N LEU A 97 2.10 17.27 -7.08
CA LEU A 97 0.74 16.72 -7.11
C LEU A 97 0.16 16.56 -8.51
N GLU A 98 0.47 17.47 -9.43
CA GLU A 98 -0.03 17.43 -10.80
C GLU A 98 0.47 16.17 -11.51
N SER A 99 1.77 15.92 -11.48
CA SER A 99 2.38 14.72 -12.02
C SER A 99 1.90 13.44 -11.32
N ILE A 100 1.71 13.49 -9.99
CA ILE A 100 1.20 12.36 -9.21
C ILE A 100 -0.25 12.00 -9.60
N PHE A 101 -1.09 12.98 -9.88
CA PHE A 101 -2.48 12.71 -10.29
C PHE A 101 -2.56 12.10 -11.69
N GLU A 102 -1.64 12.44 -12.57
CA GLU A 102 -1.57 11.88 -13.91
C GLU A 102 -0.97 10.45 -13.91
N ASN A 103 0.13 10.28 -13.19
CA ASN A 103 0.99 9.11 -13.33
C ASN A 103 0.87 8.10 -12.16
N GLY A 104 0.23 8.49 -11.04
CA GLY A 104 0.36 7.82 -9.75
C GLY A 104 1.67 8.21 -9.05
N ILE A 105 1.89 7.69 -7.84
CA ILE A 105 3.19 7.84 -7.17
C ILE A 105 4.14 6.78 -7.73
N LEU A 106 5.29 7.22 -8.22
CA LEU A 106 6.30 6.39 -8.83
C LEU A 106 7.53 6.27 -7.92
N SER A 107 8.20 5.12 -7.94
CA SER A 107 9.48 4.93 -7.29
C SER A 107 10.57 5.78 -7.96
N VAL A 108 11.68 6.03 -7.26
CA VAL A 108 12.80 6.83 -7.78
C VAL A 108 13.35 6.24 -9.09
N ASN A 109 13.52 4.91 -9.15
CA ASN A 109 13.97 4.25 -10.39
C ASN A 109 13.02 4.55 -11.56
N ARG A 110 11.70 4.43 -11.32
CA ARG A 110 10.70 4.73 -12.36
C ARG A 110 10.71 6.20 -12.79
N LEU A 111 10.95 7.12 -11.87
CA LEU A 111 11.07 8.56 -12.18
C LEU A 111 12.33 8.83 -12.99
N ASN A 112 13.46 8.21 -12.64
CA ASN A 112 14.72 8.34 -13.37
C ASN A 112 14.65 7.74 -14.78
N ASP A 113 13.90 6.66 -14.97
CA ASP A 113 13.69 6.01 -16.27
C ASP A 113 12.67 6.76 -17.15
N SER A 114 11.97 7.74 -16.59
CA SER A 114 10.95 8.53 -17.26
C SER A 114 11.43 9.97 -17.50
N SER A 115 10.79 10.66 -18.44
CA SER A 115 11.01 12.11 -18.66
C SER A 115 10.20 12.97 -17.69
N ILE A 116 9.69 12.42 -16.60
CA ILE A 116 8.83 13.11 -15.64
C ILE A 116 9.70 13.93 -14.69
N ALA A 117 9.51 15.25 -14.72
CA ALA A 117 10.14 16.13 -13.75
C ALA A 117 9.50 15.93 -12.36
N TYR A 118 10.30 15.79 -11.33
CA TYR A 118 9.86 15.69 -9.94
C TYR A 118 10.81 16.42 -8.98
N SER A 119 10.28 16.81 -7.84
CA SER A 119 11.04 17.41 -6.75
C SER A 119 11.13 16.40 -5.59
N PRO A 120 12.28 15.81 -5.35
CA PRO A 120 12.41 14.77 -4.32
C PRO A 120 12.09 15.33 -2.93
N SER A 121 11.30 14.59 -2.16
CA SER A 121 11.02 14.89 -0.75
C SER A 121 12.17 14.45 0.16
N ASP A 122 12.90 13.43 -0.25
CA ASP A 122 14.12 12.94 0.37
C ASP A 122 15.20 12.72 -0.70
N LEU A 123 16.30 13.47 -0.58
CA LEU A 123 17.44 13.38 -1.51
C LEU A 123 18.30 12.14 -1.23
N PHE A 124 18.27 11.64 0.00
CA PHE A 124 19.11 10.53 0.44
C PHE A 124 18.24 9.34 0.86
N ARG A 125 18.03 8.42 -0.09
CA ARG A 125 17.37 7.13 0.18
C ARG A 125 18.39 6.21 0.86
N LEU A 126 18.52 6.38 2.19
CA LEU A 126 19.46 5.62 3.02
C LEU A 126 19.11 4.13 3.14
N ASP A 127 17.90 3.74 2.74
CA ASP A 127 17.47 2.35 2.62
C ASP A 127 17.94 1.67 1.33
N ASP A 128 18.49 2.44 0.39
CA ASP A 128 18.95 2.02 -0.95
C ASP A 128 17.88 1.29 -1.80
N LYS A 129 16.61 1.37 -1.39
CA LYS A 129 15.48 0.74 -2.07
C LYS A 129 14.82 1.70 -3.07
N LEU A 130 15.58 2.09 -4.10
CA LEU A 130 15.13 3.09 -5.10
C LEU A 130 13.94 2.63 -5.94
N ASN A 131 13.64 1.33 -5.97
CA ASN A 131 12.44 0.76 -6.60
C ASN A 131 11.21 0.79 -5.69
N MET A 132 11.35 1.21 -4.44
CA MET A 132 10.28 1.21 -3.44
C MET A 132 9.82 2.64 -3.11
N ILE A 133 8.56 2.77 -2.74
CA ILE A 133 7.91 4.03 -2.34
C ILE A 133 7.59 3.94 -0.85
N SER A 134 8.12 4.86 -0.05
CA SER A 134 7.89 4.90 1.40
C SER A 134 6.50 5.46 1.73
N THR A 135 5.79 4.78 2.62
CA THR A 135 4.48 5.16 3.14
C THR A 135 4.36 4.82 4.62
N SER A 136 3.34 5.36 5.29
CA SER A 136 3.04 5.05 6.70
C SER A 136 1.59 4.64 6.89
N ILE A 137 1.27 3.89 7.96
CA ILE A 137 -0.10 3.52 8.30
C ILE A 137 -0.75 4.64 9.11
N SER A 138 -1.90 5.12 8.66
CA SER A 138 -2.83 6.02 9.33
C SER A 138 -2.28 7.41 9.66
N PHE A 139 -1.00 7.55 9.98
CA PHE A 139 -0.34 8.80 10.34
C PHE A 139 1.08 8.85 9.73
N PRO A 140 1.55 9.98 9.19
CA PRO A 140 2.89 10.08 8.64
C PRO A 140 3.97 9.77 9.69
N ASN A 141 5.15 9.32 9.25
CA ASN A 141 6.35 9.38 10.07
C ASN A 141 6.60 10.84 10.46
N TYR A 142 6.03 11.25 11.61
CA TYR A 142 5.97 12.67 11.96
C TYR A 142 7.36 13.23 12.28
N LYS A 143 8.31 12.43 12.73
CA LYS A 143 9.68 12.88 12.98
C LYS A 143 10.35 13.30 11.68
N MET A 144 10.34 12.41 10.67
CA MET A 144 10.88 12.72 9.36
C MET A 144 10.11 13.89 8.72
N PHE A 145 8.79 13.82 8.73
CA PHE A 145 7.94 14.83 8.09
C PHE A 145 8.09 16.21 8.77
N TYR A 146 8.24 16.25 10.09
CA TYR A 146 8.53 17.49 10.81
C TYR A 146 9.90 18.07 10.42
N SER A 147 10.96 17.24 10.43
CA SER A 147 12.31 17.65 10.04
C SER A 147 12.32 18.25 8.62
N LYS A 148 11.75 17.52 7.64
CA LYS A 148 11.67 18.00 6.24
C LYS A 148 10.94 19.33 6.09
N ARG A 149 9.90 19.58 6.88
CA ARG A 149 9.17 20.85 6.88
C ARG A 149 9.95 21.98 7.55
N MET A 150 10.75 21.67 8.57
CA MET A 150 11.59 22.68 9.26
C MET A 150 12.82 23.06 8.44
N GLU A 151 13.41 22.07 7.74
CA GLU A 151 14.51 22.31 6.79
C GLU A 151 14.08 23.16 5.59
N ASN A 152 12.79 23.12 5.23
CA ASN A 152 12.24 23.79 4.05
C ASN A 152 10.91 24.49 4.39
N PRO A 153 10.94 25.58 5.16
CA PRO A 153 9.74 26.26 5.69
C PRO A 153 8.89 26.93 4.60
N ASP A 154 9.50 27.29 3.49
CA ASP A 154 8.84 27.97 2.36
C ASP A 154 8.16 26.99 1.39
N ILE A 155 8.39 25.70 1.55
CA ILE A 155 7.77 24.67 0.71
C ILE A 155 6.39 24.29 1.27
N ASP A 156 5.40 24.32 0.40
CA ASP A 156 4.08 23.76 0.72
C ASP A 156 4.10 22.25 0.56
N TRP A 157 3.66 21.58 1.63
CA TRP A 157 3.61 20.12 1.73
C TRP A 157 2.18 19.61 1.66
N ALA A 158 2.01 18.42 1.11
CA ALA A 158 0.77 17.66 1.06
C ALA A 158 0.96 16.25 1.64
N VAL A 159 -0.11 15.70 2.19
CA VAL A 159 -0.23 14.28 2.55
C VAL A 159 -1.33 13.68 1.70
N ILE A 160 -0.99 12.69 0.89
CA ILE A 160 -1.96 11.91 0.11
C ILE A 160 -2.43 10.75 0.97
N THR A 161 -3.74 10.62 1.17
CA THR A 161 -4.32 9.45 1.82
C THR A 161 -4.72 8.43 0.77
N ILE A 162 -4.42 7.18 1.05
CA ILE A 162 -4.47 6.07 0.09
C ILE A 162 -5.33 4.95 0.69
N ASP A 163 -6.19 4.34 -0.10
CA ASP A 163 -6.99 3.18 0.30
C ASP A 163 -6.07 2.03 0.73
N PRO A 164 -6.19 1.52 1.95
CA PRO A 164 -5.34 0.43 2.45
C PRO A 164 -5.53 -0.89 1.69
N LYS A 165 -6.56 -1.02 0.84
CA LYS A 165 -6.67 -2.14 -0.09
C LYS A 165 -5.45 -2.27 -1.01
N LEU A 166 -4.70 -1.19 -1.22
CA LEU A 166 -3.45 -1.22 -1.97
C LEU A 166 -2.52 -2.34 -1.48
N ILE A 167 -2.32 -2.49 -0.16
CA ILE A 167 -1.44 -3.55 0.38
C ILE A 167 -2.05 -4.95 0.31
N ILE A 168 -3.37 -5.08 0.16
CA ILE A 168 -4.00 -6.37 -0.12
C ILE A 168 -3.68 -6.80 -1.55
N HIS A 169 -3.60 -5.85 -2.46
CA HIS A 169 -3.35 -6.11 -3.88
C HIS A 169 -1.85 -6.21 -4.19
N LYS A 170 -1.03 -5.39 -3.59
CA LYS A 170 0.43 -5.39 -3.70
C LYS A 170 1.04 -6.34 -2.67
N LEU A 171 1.13 -7.63 -3.01
CA LEU A 171 1.63 -8.68 -2.10
C LEU A 171 3.14 -8.58 -1.83
N ASP A 172 3.86 -7.87 -2.68
CA ASP A 172 5.27 -7.52 -2.58
C ASP A 172 5.54 -6.25 -1.73
N SER A 173 4.51 -5.73 -1.05
CA SER A 173 4.70 -4.67 -0.06
C SER A 173 5.50 -5.16 1.12
N GLU A 174 6.48 -4.37 1.57
CA GLU A 174 7.34 -4.66 2.71
C GLU A 174 6.90 -3.87 3.94
N PHE A 175 6.96 -4.50 5.12
CA PHE A 175 6.45 -3.97 6.39
C PHE A 175 7.58 -3.84 7.41
N TYR A 176 7.94 -2.63 7.77
CA TYR A 176 9.00 -2.32 8.73
C TYR A 176 8.41 -1.77 10.01
N LYS A 177 8.71 -2.40 11.15
CA LYS A 177 8.22 -1.95 12.46
C LYS A 177 8.82 -0.62 12.94
N THR A 178 9.89 -0.15 12.29
CA THR A 178 10.51 1.17 12.44
C THR A 178 10.97 1.66 11.06
N ASN A 179 11.80 2.70 10.98
CA ASN A 179 12.32 3.22 9.72
C ASN A 179 13.10 2.14 8.95
N ALA A 180 12.78 1.97 7.66
CA ALA A 180 13.42 0.97 6.80
C ALA A 180 14.93 1.19 6.63
N ALA A 181 15.40 2.44 6.72
CA ALA A 181 16.81 2.81 6.70
C ALA A 181 17.52 2.60 8.06
N SER A 182 16.84 2.03 9.06
CA SER A 182 17.48 1.71 10.34
C SER A 182 18.56 0.66 10.16
N GLY A 183 19.73 0.88 10.80
CA GLY A 183 20.85 -0.06 10.77
C GLY A 183 20.57 -1.44 11.38
N ILE A 184 19.37 -1.67 11.93
CA ILE A 184 18.94 -3.00 12.40
C ILE A 184 18.54 -3.94 11.24
N TYR A 185 18.32 -3.40 10.05
CA TYR A 185 17.94 -4.18 8.87
C TYR A 185 19.13 -4.33 7.93
N SER A 186 19.31 -5.55 7.40
CA SER A 186 20.26 -5.79 6.34
C SER A 186 19.72 -5.32 4.98
N PHE A 187 20.59 -5.10 4.03
CA PHE A 187 20.25 -4.68 2.67
C PHE A 187 19.25 -5.62 1.98
N ASP A 188 19.44 -6.93 2.17
CA ASP A 188 18.60 -7.96 1.56
C ASP A 188 17.31 -8.26 2.34
N TYR A 189 17.07 -7.52 3.44
CA TYR A 189 15.90 -7.76 4.25
C TYR A 189 14.63 -7.27 3.54
N SER A 190 13.70 -8.20 3.28
CA SER A 190 12.45 -7.95 2.55
C SER A 190 11.25 -8.55 3.31
N PRO A 191 10.70 -7.83 4.29
CA PRO A 191 9.66 -8.32 5.18
C PRO A 191 8.26 -8.21 4.56
N THR A 192 7.88 -9.16 3.71
CA THR A 192 6.61 -9.12 2.96
C THR A 192 5.45 -9.91 3.59
N SER A 193 5.71 -10.77 4.58
CA SER A 193 4.65 -11.59 5.19
C SER A 193 3.70 -10.76 6.07
N ASN A 194 2.49 -11.31 6.31
CA ASN A 194 1.50 -10.70 7.19
C ASN A 194 1.96 -10.59 8.65
N ASN A 195 2.88 -11.46 9.08
CA ASN A 195 3.49 -11.35 10.41
C ASN A 195 4.24 -10.03 10.59
N PHE A 196 4.98 -9.58 9.58
CA PHE A 196 5.67 -8.28 9.65
C PHE A 196 4.70 -7.10 9.70
N LEU A 197 3.52 -7.22 9.02
CA LEU A 197 2.45 -6.23 9.17
C LEU A 197 1.91 -6.21 10.61
N LEU A 198 1.74 -7.37 11.24
CA LEU A 198 1.32 -7.47 12.65
C LEU A 198 2.38 -6.92 13.59
N ASP A 199 3.66 -7.19 13.32
CA ASP A 199 4.79 -6.74 14.12
C ASP A 199 4.90 -5.20 14.20
N MET A 200 4.31 -4.47 13.25
CA MET A 200 4.22 -3.00 13.33
C MET A 200 3.37 -2.52 14.52
N PHE A 201 2.55 -3.40 15.12
CA PHE A 201 1.60 -3.09 16.20
C PHE A 201 1.94 -3.84 17.51
N TYR A 202 3.23 -4.00 17.80
CA TYR A 202 3.70 -4.68 19.01
C TYR A 202 3.28 -3.92 20.28
N ASP A 203 3.10 -4.65 21.39
CA ASP A 203 2.58 -4.08 22.64
C ASP A 203 3.67 -3.43 23.51
N GLU A 204 4.91 -3.88 23.40
CA GLU A 204 6.03 -3.35 24.16
C GLU A 204 6.25 -1.86 23.86
N GLY A 205 6.18 -1.03 24.90
CA GLY A 205 6.32 0.43 24.76
C GLY A 205 5.14 1.16 24.10
N ARG A 206 4.08 0.45 23.70
CA ARG A 206 2.90 1.06 23.09
C ARG A 206 2.16 1.96 24.08
N ASP A 207 1.83 3.18 23.65
CA ASP A 207 0.97 4.07 24.42
C ASP A 207 -0.49 3.58 24.32
N PRO A 208 -1.16 3.30 25.45
CA PRO A 208 -2.55 2.84 25.44
C PRO A 208 -3.54 3.85 24.85
N ASN A 209 -3.15 5.13 24.78
CA ASN A 209 -4.01 6.21 24.26
C ASN A 209 -3.90 6.39 22.75
N ILE A 210 -2.95 5.75 22.06
CA ILE A 210 -2.91 5.83 20.61
C ILE A 210 -3.95 4.92 19.97
N PRO A 211 -4.58 5.35 18.86
CA PRO A 211 -5.55 4.53 18.14
C PRO A 211 -4.94 3.17 17.75
N LYS A 212 -5.74 2.10 17.84
CA LYS A 212 -5.28 0.76 17.45
C LYS A 212 -4.81 0.66 15.99
N SER A 213 -5.23 1.59 15.15
CA SER A 213 -4.82 1.69 13.74
C SER A 213 -3.45 2.35 13.54
N TYR A 214 -2.81 2.86 14.59
CA TYR A 214 -1.48 3.45 14.47
C TYR A 214 -0.42 2.39 14.81
N PRO A 215 0.65 2.26 14.02
CA PRO A 215 1.80 1.46 14.40
C PRO A 215 2.37 1.90 15.75
N THR A 216 2.99 0.99 16.49
CA THR A 216 3.59 1.30 17.81
C THR A 216 4.70 2.31 17.63
N ASP A 217 5.66 2.04 16.75
CA ASP A 217 6.69 3.03 16.40
C ASP A 217 6.14 4.03 15.36
N PRO A 218 6.21 5.36 15.62
CA PRO A 218 5.79 6.37 14.64
C PRO A 218 6.63 6.42 13.38
N GLN A 219 7.79 5.78 13.36
CA GLN A 219 8.68 5.66 12.20
C GLN A 219 8.43 4.38 11.39
N ALA A 220 7.45 3.56 11.80
CA ALA A 220 7.09 2.35 11.05
C ALA A 220 6.69 2.68 9.60
N GLU A 221 7.19 1.90 8.65
CA GLU A 221 7.05 2.17 7.22
C GLU A 221 6.48 0.97 6.46
N ILE A 222 5.67 1.27 5.45
CA ILE A 222 5.35 0.32 4.38
C ILE A 222 6.05 0.77 3.12
N LEU A 223 6.82 -0.11 2.51
CA LEU A 223 7.42 0.13 1.21
C LEU A 223 6.59 -0.54 0.11
N ILE A 224 6.19 0.24 -0.89
CA ILE A 224 5.38 -0.21 -2.03
C ILE A 224 6.23 -0.25 -3.29
N ASN A 225 6.26 -1.39 -3.96
CA ASN A 225 7.11 -1.61 -5.14
C ASN A 225 6.62 -0.83 -6.37
N ASN A 226 7.55 -0.19 -7.04
CA ASN A 226 7.45 0.49 -8.35
C ASN A 226 6.44 1.63 -8.46
N LYS A 227 5.14 1.38 -8.25
CA LYS A 227 4.07 2.33 -8.52
C LYS A 227 2.89 2.17 -7.58
N MET A 228 2.34 3.29 -7.12
CA MET A 228 1.01 3.37 -6.49
C MET A 228 0.05 4.08 -7.45
N PRO A 229 -0.93 3.37 -8.03
CA PRO A 229 -1.90 3.95 -8.93
C PRO A 229 -2.77 5.03 -8.24
N ASN A 230 -3.10 6.10 -8.98
CA ASN A 230 -3.96 7.18 -8.49
C ASN A 230 -5.39 6.71 -8.15
N THR A 231 -5.83 5.57 -8.69
CA THR A 231 -7.12 4.94 -8.38
C THR A 231 -7.29 4.54 -6.90
N TYR A 232 -6.20 4.51 -6.13
CA TYR A 232 -6.22 4.27 -4.69
C TYR A 232 -6.22 5.55 -3.86
N PHE A 233 -6.14 6.74 -4.47
CA PHE A 233 -6.11 7.99 -3.72
C PHE A 233 -7.49 8.36 -3.22
N ASN A 234 -7.61 8.66 -1.92
CA ASN A 234 -8.85 9.06 -1.28
C ASN A 234 -8.90 10.58 -1.11
N SER A 235 -7.86 11.18 -0.54
CA SER A 235 -7.82 12.62 -0.30
C SER A 235 -6.40 13.17 -0.37
N VAL A 236 -6.33 14.49 -0.53
CA VAL A 236 -5.11 15.26 -0.29
C VAL A 236 -5.34 16.17 0.90
N GLU A 237 -4.40 16.14 1.83
CA GLU A 237 -4.45 16.90 3.07
C GLU A 237 -3.31 17.91 3.14
N THR A 238 -3.59 19.12 3.60
CA THR A 238 -2.60 20.21 3.73
C THR A 238 -2.70 20.89 5.07
N ARG A 239 -1.63 21.58 5.49
CA ARG A 239 -1.59 22.36 6.74
C ARG A 239 -2.49 23.59 6.72
N LYS A 240 -2.64 24.21 5.55
CA LYS A 240 -3.43 25.43 5.30
C LYS A 240 -4.22 25.27 4.00
N ASN A 241 -5.20 26.13 3.76
CA ASN A 241 -5.91 26.14 2.49
C ASN A 241 -4.98 26.62 1.36
N ILE A 242 -4.82 25.80 0.33
CA ILE A 242 -3.99 26.09 -0.85
C ILE A 242 -4.87 25.99 -2.10
N SER A 243 -5.13 27.14 -2.73
CA SER A 243 -6.06 27.22 -3.88
C SER A 243 -5.64 26.33 -5.05
N LYS A 244 -4.34 26.20 -5.33
CA LYS A 244 -3.80 25.30 -6.36
C LYS A 244 -4.17 23.86 -6.06
N VAL A 245 -4.00 23.38 -4.81
CA VAL A 245 -4.33 22.01 -4.41
C VAL A 245 -5.83 21.75 -4.56
N LYS A 246 -6.67 22.69 -4.09
CA LYS A 246 -8.13 22.61 -4.23
C LYS A 246 -8.57 22.48 -5.69
N SER A 247 -7.93 23.19 -6.61
CA SER A 247 -8.21 23.10 -8.04
C SER A 247 -7.80 21.74 -8.61
N LEU A 248 -6.58 21.29 -8.32
CA LEU A 248 -6.04 20.03 -8.81
C LEU A 248 -6.87 18.82 -8.33
N THR A 249 -7.21 18.78 -7.04
CA THR A 249 -8.00 17.68 -6.45
C THR A 249 -9.41 17.62 -7.03
N ARG A 250 -10.04 18.81 -7.27
CA ARG A 250 -11.35 18.87 -7.93
C ARG A 250 -11.30 18.28 -9.34
N THR A 251 -10.27 18.61 -10.11
CA THR A 251 -10.10 18.08 -11.48
C THR A 251 -9.87 16.57 -11.46
N ALA A 252 -9.12 16.08 -10.47
CA ALA A 252 -8.81 14.65 -10.32
C ALA A 252 -9.96 13.85 -9.67
N GLY A 253 -11.01 14.50 -9.17
CA GLY A 253 -12.10 13.82 -8.44
C GLY A 253 -11.68 13.25 -7.08
N ILE A 254 -10.70 13.88 -6.42
CA ILE A 254 -10.11 13.46 -5.15
C ILE A 254 -10.52 14.47 -4.06
N ASP A 255 -10.82 14.00 -2.85
CA ASP A 255 -11.18 14.87 -1.74
C ASP A 255 -10.02 15.79 -1.31
N TYR A 256 -10.35 17.00 -0.84
CA TYR A 256 -9.38 17.96 -0.34
C TYR A 256 -9.71 18.38 1.10
N ASN A 257 -8.76 18.17 2.01
CA ASN A 257 -8.89 18.46 3.44
C ASN A 257 -7.79 19.43 3.89
N PRO A 258 -8.03 20.75 3.91
CA PRO A 258 -7.11 21.73 4.49
C PRO A 258 -7.14 21.67 6.02
N ASN A 259 -6.11 22.23 6.66
CA ASN A 259 -5.95 22.28 8.12
C ASN A 259 -5.91 20.89 8.80
N SER A 260 -5.31 19.91 8.12
CA SER A 260 -5.30 18.53 8.57
C SER A 260 -4.43 18.32 9.83
N HIS A 261 -4.97 17.51 10.74
CA HIS A 261 -4.25 17.02 11.93
C HIS A 261 -3.01 16.17 11.58
N LEU A 262 -2.89 15.65 10.36
CA LEU A 262 -1.71 14.89 9.92
C LEU A 262 -0.42 15.73 9.87
N PHE A 263 -0.55 17.03 10.00
CA PHE A 263 0.57 17.98 10.15
C PHE A 263 0.95 18.28 11.62
N SER A 264 0.23 17.70 12.56
CA SER A 264 0.47 17.82 13.99
C SER A 264 1.43 16.75 14.49
N TYR A 265 1.73 16.77 15.79
CA TYR A 265 2.39 15.66 16.46
C TYR A 265 1.41 14.50 16.67
N ARG A 266 1.93 13.28 16.66
CA ARG A 266 1.21 12.12 17.18
C ARG A 266 1.05 12.27 18.69
N SER A 267 -0.03 11.75 19.28
CA SER A 267 -0.31 11.91 20.71
C SER A 267 0.79 11.36 21.63
N ASP A 268 1.53 10.36 21.17
CA ASP A 268 2.62 9.71 21.90
C ASP A 268 4.02 10.29 21.58
N TYR A 269 4.11 11.45 20.94
CA TYR A 269 5.38 12.03 20.47
C TYR A 269 6.45 12.22 21.55
N LYS A 270 6.05 12.36 22.80
CA LYS A 270 6.97 12.51 23.93
C LYS A 270 7.74 11.24 24.29
N ARG A 271 7.31 10.08 23.78
CA ARG A 271 7.94 8.79 24.05
C ARG A 271 9.02 8.42 23.05
N TRP A 272 9.13 9.17 21.94
CA TRP A 272 9.98 8.84 20.79
C TRP A 272 11.05 9.88 20.49
#